data_e2a0784846416f08d875d291abf78f25
#
_entry.id   e2a0784846416f08d875d291abf78f25
#
_cell.length_a   1.000
_cell.length_b   1.000
_cell.length_c   1.000
_cell.angle_alpha   90.00
_cell.angle_beta   90.00
_cell.angle_gamma   90.00
#
_symmetry.space_group_name_H-M   'P 1'
#
loop_
_entity.id
_entity.type
_entity.pdbx_description
1 polymer ?
#
loop_
_entity_poly.entity_id
_entity_poly.type
_entity_poly.pdbx_seq_one_letter_code
_entity_poly.pdbx_strand_id
1 'polypeptide(L)'
;QGEIIGIIENSGAGKSTFARCLCGLDKKAKGMLEMDGASYDAKQRRHISYMVMQDVNHQLFTEDVLDELLLSMDGEDEKADTARAKEILNSLDLLDKVKLHPMSLSGGEKQRVAIGSAIASGKKILIFDEPTSGLDYRHMLEVSDNLNRLKELGKSLFLITHDPELIYKCCTYLLFIQGSKVLWHRPMDGEAVSLLRAFFSHAQEAGAVNASW
;
A
#
# COMPACT_ATOMS: atom_id res chain seq x y z
N GLN A 1 -14.37 -3.60 6.76
CA GLN A 1 -13.40 -4.60 6.31
C GLN A 1 -13.61 -4.91 4.84
N GLY A 2 -12.53 -5.30 4.14
CA GLY A 2 -12.62 -5.56 2.71
C GLY A 2 -12.79 -4.29 1.87
N GLU A 3 -12.13 -3.21 2.25
CA GLU A 3 -12.16 -1.93 1.55
C GLU A 3 -10.77 -1.51 1.08
N ILE A 4 -10.70 -0.87 -0.08
CA ILE A 4 -9.50 -0.18 -0.54
C ILE A 4 -9.78 1.32 -0.56
N ILE A 5 -9.13 2.03 0.35
CA ILE A 5 -9.31 3.47 0.55
C ILE A 5 -8.17 4.19 -0.17
N GLY A 6 -8.48 4.83 -1.30
CA GLY A 6 -7.55 5.69 -2.02
C GLY A 6 -7.34 7.01 -1.28
N ILE A 7 -6.08 7.37 -1.00
CA ILE A 7 -5.71 8.64 -0.39
C ILE A 7 -5.11 9.53 -1.47
N ILE A 8 -5.81 10.61 -1.80
CA ILE A 8 -5.39 11.60 -2.77
C ILE A 8 -5.11 12.94 -2.09
N GLU A 9 -4.08 13.66 -2.56
CA GLU A 9 -3.73 14.98 -2.02
C GLU A 9 -3.09 15.88 -3.07
N ASN A 10 -3.14 17.18 -2.86
CA ASN A 10 -2.21 18.10 -3.49
C ASN A 10 -0.83 17.96 -2.86
N SER A 11 0.24 17.95 -3.67
CA SER A 11 1.62 17.66 -3.26
C SER A 11 2.01 18.26 -1.90
N GLY A 12 2.55 17.42 -1.02
CA GLY A 12 3.08 17.84 0.28
C GLY A 12 2.06 18.02 1.40
N ALA A 13 0.78 17.69 1.19
CA ALA A 13 -0.28 17.93 2.18
C ALA A 13 -0.29 16.92 3.35
N GLY A 14 0.55 15.88 3.36
CA GLY A 14 0.75 15.02 4.52
C GLY A 14 0.36 13.55 4.39
N LYS A 15 0.25 12.96 3.16
CA LYS A 15 -0.08 11.52 2.97
C LYS A 15 0.81 10.58 3.78
N SER A 16 2.12 10.69 3.61
CA SER A 16 3.06 9.81 4.34
C SER A 16 3.01 10.04 5.85
N THR A 17 2.74 11.29 6.29
CA THR A 17 2.50 11.58 7.72
C THR A 17 1.22 10.89 8.19
N PHE A 18 0.13 10.99 7.42
CA PHE A 18 -1.11 10.31 7.72
C PHE A 18 -0.93 8.78 7.79
N ALA A 19 -0.24 8.19 6.81
CA ALA A 19 0.08 6.76 6.80
C ALA A 19 0.85 6.34 8.06
N ARG A 20 1.89 7.08 8.43
CA ARG A 20 2.68 6.82 9.66
C ARG A 20 1.83 6.97 10.93
N CYS A 21 0.93 7.96 10.98
CA CYS A 21 -0.02 8.11 12.08
C CYS A 21 -0.98 6.92 12.14
N LEU A 22 -1.51 6.47 11.01
CA LEU A 22 -2.41 5.33 10.91
C LEU A 22 -1.75 4.05 11.42
N CYS A 23 -0.50 3.78 11.04
CA CYS A 23 0.30 2.66 11.55
C CYS A 23 0.72 2.80 13.02
N GLY A 24 0.50 3.96 13.66
CA GLY A 24 0.99 4.23 15.01
C GLY A 24 2.52 4.41 15.08
N LEU A 25 3.17 4.73 13.97
CA LEU A 25 4.61 4.97 13.87
C LEU A 25 5.01 6.38 14.32
N ASP A 26 4.09 7.34 14.23
CA ASP A 26 4.32 8.69 14.77
C ASP A 26 3.92 8.74 16.25
N LYS A 27 4.93 8.87 17.12
CA LYS A 27 4.76 8.94 18.58
C LYS A 27 4.04 10.19 19.06
N LYS A 28 3.99 11.25 18.24
CA LYS A 28 3.34 12.52 18.56
C LYS A 28 1.87 12.53 18.16
N ALA A 29 1.46 11.62 17.27
CA ALA A 29 0.08 11.51 16.81
C ALA A 29 -0.84 11.08 17.95
N LYS A 30 -1.91 11.82 18.15
CA LYS A 30 -2.98 11.51 19.09
C LYS A 30 -4.19 11.02 18.31
N GLY A 31 -4.92 10.07 18.88
CA GLY A 31 -6.16 9.56 18.31
C GLY A 31 -6.27 8.04 18.46
N MET A 32 -7.48 7.57 18.26
CA MET A 32 -7.85 6.15 18.29
C MET A 32 -8.28 5.73 16.88
N LEU A 33 -8.02 4.50 16.54
CA LEU A 33 -8.59 3.85 15.36
C LEU A 33 -9.70 2.92 15.84
N GLU A 34 -10.88 3.08 15.28
CA GLU A 34 -12.00 2.18 15.54
C GLU A 34 -12.21 1.26 14.33
N MET A 35 -12.27 -0.04 14.56
CA MET A 35 -12.52 -1.04 13.55
C MET A 35 -13.26 -2.23 14.19
N ASP A 36 -14.38 -2.63 13.59
CA ASP A 36 -15.23 -3.75 14.04
C ASP A 36 -15.65 -3.63 15.52
N GLY A 37 -15.94 -2.40 15.97
CA GLY A 37 -16.35 -2.12 17.34
C GLY A 37 -15.22 -2.16 18.38
N ALA A 38 -13.98 -2.37 17.96
CA ALA A 38 -12.80 -2.30 18.80
C ALA A 38 -12.00 -1.02 18.54
N SER A 39 -11.48 -0.41 19.62
CA SER A 39 -10.62 0.77 19.55
C SER A 39 -9.15 0.38 19.71
N TYR A 40 -8.29 0.95 18.89
CA TYR A 40 -6.86 0.66 18.83
C TYR A 40 -6.03 1.92 19.08
N ASP A 41 -5.21 1.90 20.12
CA ASP A 41 -4.20 2.92 20.37
C ASP A 41 -2.99 2.82 19.42
N ALA A 42 -2.04 3.74 19.52
CA ALA A 42 -0.87 3.76 18.64
C ALA A 42 -0.01 2.47 18.75
N LYS A 43 0.09 1.85 19.93
CA LYS A 43 0.82 0.60 20.13
C LYS A 43 0.11 -0.57 19.48
N GLN A 44 -1.20 -0.67 19.69
CA GLN A 44 -2.02 -1.71 19.08
C GLN A 44 -2.08 -1.60 17.56
N ARG A 45 -2.15 -0.37 17.00
CA ARG A 45 -2.10 -0.14 15.55
C ARG A 45 -0.83 -0.69 14.91
N ARG A 46 0.34 -0.57 15.56
CA ARG A 46 1.59 -1.17 15.04
C ARG A 46 1.52 -2.69 14.91
N HIS A 47 0.76 -3.36 15.78
CA HIS A 47 0.62 -4.82 15.72
C HIS A 47 -0.37 -5.30 14.66
N ILE A 48 -1.34 -4.47 14.27
CA ILE A 48 -2.37 -4.85 13.30
C ILE A 48 -2.18 -4.26 11.92
N SER A 49 -1.16 -3.42 11.71
CA SER A 49 -0.88 -2.78 10.42
C SER A 49 0.50 -3.12 9.88
N TYR A 50 0.61 -3.06 8.56
CA TYR A 50 1.85 -3.19 7.80
C TYR A 50 1.90 -2.10 6.73
N MET A 51 3.07 -1.51 6.49
CA MET A 51 3.24 -0.45 5.51
C MET A 51 4.28 -0.86 4.46
N VAL A 52 3.90 -0.81 3.20
CA VAL A 52 4.80 -0.88 2.06
C VAL A 52 5.21 0.54 1.68
N MET A 53 6.51 0.81 1.73
CA MET A 53 7.07 2.14 1.49
C MET A 53 7.23 2.40 -0.01
N GLN A 54 7.21 3.68 -0.40
CA GLN A 54 7.44 4.11 -1.78
C GLN A 54 8.80 3.63 -2.31
N ASP A 55 9.86 3.79 -1.54
CA ASP A 55 11.18 3.22 -1.84
C ASP A 55 11.37 1.91 -1.10
N VAL A 56 11.07 0.82 -1.78
CA VAL A 56 11.19 -0.56 -1.23
C VAL A 56 12.64 -0.96 -0.95
N ASN A 57 13.66 -0.26 -1.50
CA ASN A 57 15.06 -0.55 -1.19
C ASN A 57 15.40 -0.28 0.28
N HIS A 58 14.65 0.58 0.96
CA HIS A 58 14.80 0.83 2.40
C HIS A 58 14.06 -0.19 3.27
N GLN A 59 13.30 -1.11 2.65
CA GLN A 59 12.48 -2.07 3.36
C GLN A 59 13.01 -3.51 3.21
N LEU A 60 13.67 -3.82 2.08
CA LEU A 60 14.19 -5.14 1.77
C LEU A 60 15.66 -5.22 2.18
N PHE A 61 15.99 -6.11 3.14
CA PHE A 61 17.33 -6.17 3.72
C PHE A 61 17.82 -7.58 4.10
N THR A 62 17.04 -8.63 3.81
CA THR A 62 17.42 -10.01 4.11
C THR A 62 18.39 -10.60 3.07
N GLU A 63 18.94 -11.78 3.35
CA GLU A 63 19.88 -12.45 2.46
C GLU A 63 19.23 -13.02 1.21
N ASP A 64 17.97 -13.46 1.31
CA ASP A 64 17.21 -13.93 0.16
C ASP A 64 15.71 -13.54 0.23
N VAL A 65 15.03 -13.68 -0.92
CA VAL A 65 13.61 -13.29 -1.08
C VAL A 65 12.69 -14.09 -0.17
N LEU A 66 12.99 -15.36 0.08
CA LEU A 66 12.18 -16.19 0.98
C LEU A 66 12.26 -15.67 2.41
N ASP A 67 13.45 -15.34 2.87
CA ASP A 67 13.69 -14.83 4.21
C ASP A 67 12.99 -13.48 4.42
N GLU A 68 12.85 -12.66 3.37
CA GLU A 68 12.12 -11.38 3.43
C GLU A 68 10.64 -11.59 3.78
N LEU A 69 10.00 -12.61 3.23
CA LEU A 69 8.63 -12.95 3.57
C LEU A 69 8.53 -13.60 4.96
N LEU A 70 9.44 -14.52 5.28
CA LEU A 70 9.47 -15.20 6.57
C LEU A 70 9.63 -14.22 7.73
N LEU A 71 10.47 -13.20 7.56
CA LEU A 71 10.66 -12.14 8.56
C LEU A 71 9.35 -11.38 8.89
N SER A 72 8.43 -11.33 7.92
CA SER A 72 7.13 -10.67 8.11
C SER A 72 6.09 -11.55 8.78
N MET A 73 6.34 -12.85 8.94
CA MET A 73 5.44 -13.82 9.58
C MET A 73 5.67 -13.88 11.10
N ASP A 74 4.74 -14.47 11.83
CA ASP A 74 4.84 -14.56 13.28
C ASP A 74 5.82 -15.66 13.76
N GLY A 75 6.28 -16.58 12.87
CA GLY A 75 7.34 -17.56 13.13
C GLY A 75 6.95 -18.71 14.07
N GLU A 76 5.67 -19.07 14.15
CA GLU A 76 5.19 -20.13 15.04
C GLU A 76 5.50 -21.54 14.51
N ASP A 77 5.48 -21.75 13.18
CA ASP A 77 5.80 -23.02 12.51
C ASP A 77 6.62 -22.77 11.24
N GLU A 78 7.93 -22.99 11.32
CA GLU A 78 8.88 -22.74 10.21
C GLU A 78 8.50 -23.49 8.91
N LYS A 79 7.98 -24.71 9.00
CA LYS A 79 7.60 -25.49 7.82
C LYS A 79 6.32 -24.96 7.17
N ALA A 80 5.32 -24.64 7.98
CA ALA A 80 4.08 -24.05 7.52
C ALA A 80 4.31 -22.64 6.94
N ASP A 81 5.12 -21.82 7.61
CA ASP A 81 5.48 -20.48 7.16
C ASP A 81 6.28 -20.52 5.84
N THR A 82 7.23 -21.43 5.71
CA THR A 82 7.98 -21.64 4.45
C THR A 82 7.05 -22.06 3.30
N ALA A 83 6.12 -22.97 3.54
CA ALA A 83 5.17 -23.39 2.53
C ALA A 83 4.28 -22.22 2.09
N ARG A 84 3.72 -21.47 3.05
CA ARG A 84 2.89 -20.28 2.80
C ARG A 84 3.67 -19.18 2.09
N ALA A 85 4.93 -18.91 2.48
CA ALA A 85 5.77 -17.91 1.79
C ALA A 85 5.99 -18.28 0.33
N LYS A 86 6.25 -19.56 0.02
CA LYS A 86 6.38 -20.03 -1.36
C LYS A 86 5.09 -19.93 -2.16
N GLU A 87 3.92 -20.20 -1.57
CA GLU A 87 2.63 -19.99 -2.21
C GLU A 87 2.40 -18.51 -2.56
N ILE A 88 2.74 -17.60 -1.64
CA ILE A 88 2.68 -16.15 -1.88
C ILE A 88 3.63 -15.76 -3.02
N LEU A 89 4.90 -16.20 -2.98
CA LEU A 89 5.87 -15.92 -4.03
C LEU A 89 5.45 -16.46 -5.39
N ASN A 90 4.84 -17.66 -5.42
CA ASN A 90 4.28 -18.23 -6.65
C ASN A 90 3.14 -17.36 -7.21
N SER A 91 2.27 -16.85 -6.35
CA SER A 91 1.15 -15.97 -6.77
C SER A 91 1.60 -14.60 -7.29
N LEU A 92 2.84 -14.22 -7.01
CA LEU A 92 3.51 -12.98 -7.42
C LEU A 92 4.53 -13.18 -8.54
N ASP A 93 4.60 -14.38 -9.13
CA ASP A 93 5.56 -14.75 -10.17
C ASP A 93 7.02 -14.54 -9.75
N LEU A 94 7.34 -14.97 -8.53
CA LEU A 94 8.65 -14.83 -7.89
C LEU A 94 9.22 -16.16 -7.35
N LEU A 95 8.57 -17.30 -7.64
CA LEU A 95 8.98 -18.59 -7.07
C LEU A 95 10.39 -19.01 -7.51
N ASP A 96 10.80 -18.66 -8.72
CA ASP A 96 12.15 -18.89 -9.27
C ASP A 96 13.23 -17.98 -8.65
N LYS A 97 12.82 -16.95 -7.89
CA LYS A 97 13.68 -15.94 -7.26
C LYS A 97 13.93 -16.17 -5.76
N VAL A 98 13.36 -17.24 -5.17
CA VAL A 98 13.35 -17.46 -3.71
C VAL A 98 14.74 -17.38 -3.05
N LYS A 99 15.79 -17.74 -3.78
CA LYS A 99 17.19 -17.78 -3.30
C LYS A 99 18.04 -16.59 -3.81
N LEU A 100 17.45 -15.64 -4.49
CA LEU A 100 18.15 -14.44 -4.92
C LEU A 100 18.11 -13.37 -3.81
N HIS A 101 19.20 -12.63 -3.71
CA HIS A 101 19.25 -11.47 -2.81
C HIS A 101 18.27 -10.39 -3.33
N PRO A 102 17.40 -9.80 -2.47
CA PRO A 102 16.39 -8.84 -2.90
C PRO A 102 16.97 -7.67 -3.72
N MET A 103 18.18 -7.22 -3.38
CA MET A 103 18.81 -6.11 -4.10
C MET A 103 19.25 -6.45 -5.53
N SER A 104 19.34 -7.75 -5.91
CA SER A 104 19.63 -8.18 -7.28
C SER A 104 18.43 -8.17 -8.20
N LEU A 105 17.24 -7.97 -7.66
CA LEU A 105 15.98 -7.95 -8.39
C LEU A 105 15.77 -6.62 -9.14
N SER A 106 14.99 -6.66 -10.22
CA SER A 106 14.46 -5.46 -10.87
C SER A 106 13.54 -4.66 -9.94
N GLY A 107 13.27 -3.38 -10.26
CA GLY A 107 12.39 -2.54 -9.45
C GLY A 107 10.99 -3.15 -9.27
N GLY A 108 10.40 -3.69 -10.34
CA GLY A 108 9.09 -4.34 -10.29
C GLY A 108 9.09 -5.63 -9.45
N GLU A 109 10.14 -6.45 -9.53
CA GLU A 109 10.28 -7.65 -8.69
C GLU A 109 10.42 -7.27 -7.20
N LYS A 110 11.23 -6.26 -6.87
CA LYS A 110 11.34 -5.72 -5.50
C LYS A 110 10.00 -5.25 -4.97
N GLN A 111 9.22 -4.54 -5.80
CA GLN A 111 7.88 -4.09 -5.42
C GLN A 111 6.95 -5.28 -5.12
N ARG A 112 6.98 -6.33 -5.94
CA ARG A 112 6.20 -7.55 -5.69
C ARG A 112 6.67 -8.29 -4.44
N VAL A 113 7.98 -8.33 -4.14
CA VAL A 113 8.48 -8.87 -2.86
C VAL A 113 7.91 -8.11 -1.67
N ALA A 114 7.94 -6.77 -1.69
CA ALA A 114 7.38 -5.95 -0.62
C ALA A 114 5.85 -6.16 -0.43
N ILE A 115 5.12 -6.35 -1.53
CA ILE A 115 3.69 -6.75 -1.48
C ILE A 115 3.57 -8.15 -0.87
N GLY A 116 4.44 -9.08 -1.24
CA GLY A 116 4.49 -10.43 -0.67
C GLY A 116 4.69 -10.41 0.84
N SER A 117 5.60 -9.58 1.34
CA SER A 117 5.84 -9.38 2.78
C SER A 117 4.61 -8.80 3.48
N ALA A 118 3.88 -7.87 2.84
CA ALA A 118 2.61 -7.36 3.37
C ALA A 118 1.54 -8.47 3.47
N ILE A 119 1.44 -9.35 2.46
CA ILE A 119 0.53 -10.51 2.50
C ILE A 119 0.95 -11.48 3.60
N ALA A 120 2.25 -11.80 3.68
CA ALA A 120 2.85 -12.71 4.64
C ALA A 120 2.62 -12.26 6.09
N SER A 121 2.67 -10.95 6.35
CA SER A 121 2.47 -10.36 7.67
C SER A 121 1.13 -10.72 8.32
N GLY A 122 0.13 -11.14 7.55
CA GLY A 122 -1.21 -11.46 8.05
C GLY A 122 -1.98 -10.28 8.65
N LYS A 123 -1.41 -9.08 8.69
CA LYS A 123 -1.98 -7.90 9.36
C LYS A 123 -3.34 -7.52 8.78
N LYS A 124 -4.17 -6.85 9.58
CA LYS A 124 -5.55 -6.46 9.23
C LYS A 124 -5.59 -5.20 8.35
N ILE A 125 -4.64 -4.30 8.58
CA ILE A 125 -4.54 -3.01 7.90
C ILE A 125 -3.24 -2.99 7.11
N LEU A 126 -3.35 -2.76 5.81
CA LEU A 126 -2.20 -2.67 4.91
C LEU A 126 -2.17 -1.28 4.27
N ILE A 127 -1.02 -0.63 4.33
CA ILE A 127 -0.82 0.69 3.74
C ILE A 127 0.20 0.55 2.62
N PHE A 128 -0.12 1.07 1.45
CA PHE A 128 0.74 1.07 0.28
C PHE A 128 1.01 2.52 -0.13
N ASP A 129 2.28 2.93 -0.07
CA ASP A 129 2.71 4.27 -0.47
C ASP A 129 3.34 4.21 -1.87
N GLU A 130 2.62 4.72 -2.87
CA GLU A 130 2.98 4.73 -4.30
C GLU A 130 3.42 3.36 -4.85
N PRO A 131 2.62 2.29 -4.71
CA PRO A 131 3.05 0.92 -5.01
C PRO A 131 3.28 0.66 -6.51
N THR A 132 2.88 1.56 -7.40
CA THR A 132 3.07 1.45 -8.85
C THR A 132 4.10 2.43 -9.40
N SER A 133 4.79 3.17 -8.52
CA SER A 133 5.80 4.14 -8.94
C SER A 133 6.91 3.46 -9.75
N GLY A 134 7.12 3.93 -10.99
CA GLY A 134 8.13 3.37 -11.89
C GLY A 134 7.78 2.03 -12.53
N LEU A 135 6.55 1.53 -12.37
CA LEU A 135 6.06 0.34 -13.05
C LEU A 135 5.41 0.70 -14.39
N ASP A 136 5.53 -0.21 -15.36
CA ASP A 136 4.74 -0.15 -16.58
C ASP A 136 3.27 -0.58 -16.33
N TYR A 137 2.43 -0.40 -17.33
CA TYR A 137 1.01 -0.68 -17.25
C TYR A 137 0.69 -2.14 -16.89
N ARG A 138 1.47 -3.11 -17.43
CA ARG A 138 1.27 -4.52 -17.15
C ARG A 138 1.52 -4.83 -15.67
N HIS A 139 2.63 -4.35 -15.12
CA HIS A 139 2.98 -4.56 -13.73
C HIS A 139 2.02 -3.80 -12.78
N MET A 140 1.51 -2.63 -13.18
CA MET A 140 0.46 -1.93 -12.44
C MET A 140 -0.82 -2.78 -12.35
N LEU A 141 -1.22 -3.49 -13.41
CA LEU A 141 -2.35 -4.41 -13.37
C LEU A 141 -2.12 -5.55 -12.38
N GLU A 142 -0.94 -6.15 -12.37
CA GLU A 142 -0.57 -7.21 -11.43
C GLU A 142 -0.67 -6.72 -9.97
N VAL A 143 -0.22 -5.50 -9.68
CA VAL A 143 -0.39 -4.86 -8.37
C VAL A 143 -1.87 -4.69 -8.04
N SER A 144 -2.66 -4.15 -8.97
CA SER A 144 -4.11 -3.97 -8.79
C SER A 144 -4.82 -5.29 -8.44
N ASP A 145 -4.49 -6.37 -9.15
CA ASP A 145 -5.08 -7.69 -8.90
C ASP A 145 -4.72 -8.22 -7.51
N ASN A 146 -3.46 -8.03 -7.08
CA ASN A 146 -3.04 -8.43 -5.74
C ASN A 146 -3.74 -7.62 -4.64
N LEU A 147 -3.92 -6.30 -4.84
CA LEU A 147 -4.67 -5.46 -3.89
C LEU A 147 -6.14 -5.90 -3.81
N ASN A 148 -6.79 -6.23 -4.94
CA ASN A 148 -8.15 -6.73 -4.95
C ASN A 148 -8.29 -8.08 -4.23
N ARG A 149 -7.34 -9.00 -4.42
CA ARG A 149 -7.31 -10.27 -3.65
C ARG A 149 -7.21 -10.03 -2.14
N LEU A 150 -6.37 -9.10 -1.70
CA LEU A 150 -6.25 -8.74 -0.29
C LEU A 150 -7.56 -8.18 0.27
N LYS A 151 -8.26 -7.36 -0.51
CA LYS A 151 -9.61 -6.88 -0.17
C LYS A 151 -10.60 -8.03 0.00
N GLU A 152 -10.61 -9.00 -0.92
CA GLU A 152 -11.47 -10.19 -0.85
C GLU A 152 -11.17 -11.06 0.38
N LEU A 153 -9.92 -11.06 0.85
CA LEU A 153 -9.51 -11.69 2.12
C LEU A 153 -9.91 -10.88 3.36
N GLY A 154 -10.72 -9.82 3.20
CA GLY A 154 -11.23 -8.99 4.29
C GLY A 154 -10.22 -8.01 4.87
N LYS A 155 -9.09 -7.76 4.19
CA LYS A 155 -8.11 -6.76 4.64
C LYS A 155 -8.61 -5.35 4.36
N SER A 156 -8.28 -4.40 5.23
CA SER A 156 -8.50 -2.97 4.99
C SER A 156 -7.22 -2.37 4.41
N LEU A 157 -7.30 -1.84 3.20
CA LEU A 157 -6.15 -1.30 2.49
C LEU A 157 -6.24 0.22 2.40
N PHE A 158 -5.13 0.90 2.64
CA PHE A 158 -4.97 2.32 2.37
C PHE A 158 -3.94 2.48 1.25
N LEU A 159 -4.38 3.05 0.15
CA LEU A 159 -3.59 3.22 -1.06
C LEU A 159 -3.29 4.70 -1.28
N ILE A 160 -2.04 5.08 -1.10
CA ILE A 160 -1.54 6.40 -1.41
C ILE A 160 -0.99 6.34 -2.83
N THR A 161 -1.57 7.07 -3.78
CA THR A 161 -1.07 7.07 -5.14
C THR A 161 -1.53 8.30 -5.92
N HIS A 162 -0.75 8.66 -6.93
CA HIS A 162 -1.08 9.64 -7.96
C HIS A 162 -1.50 8.98 -9.29
N ASP A 163 -1.58 7.65 -9.32
CA ASP A 163 -1.99 6.90 -10.50
C ASP A 163 -3.53 6.80 -10.56
N PRO A 164 -4.21 7.54 -11.45
CA PRO A 164 -5.66 7.50 -11.56
C PRO A 164 -6.17 6.14 -12.00
N GLU A 165 -5.43 5.40 -12.84
CA GLU A 165 -5.87 4.10 -13.32
C GLU A 165 -5.90 3.07 -12.19
N LEU A 166 -4.89 3.06 -11.34
CA LEU A 166 -4.86 2.21 -10.16
C LEU A 166 -6.02 2.53 -9.21
N ILE A 167 -6.32 3.82 -9.00
CA ILE A 167 -7.46 4.25 -8.19
C ILE A 167 -8.77 3.73 -8.77
N TYR A 168 -9.01 3.91 -10.07
CA TYR A 168 -10.25 3.47 -10.73
C TYR A 168 -10.41 1.94 -10.70
N LYS A 169 -9.31 1.18 -10.74
CA LYS A 169 -9.34 -0.27 -10.81
C LYS A 169 -9.60 -0.95 -9.47
N CYS A 170 -9.15 -0.36 -8.37
CA CYS A 170 -9.17 -1.07 -7.10
C CYS A 170 -9.80 -0.33 -5.93
N CYS A 171 -9.83 1.02 -5.92
CA CYS A 171 -10.38 1.74 -4.78
C CYS A 171 -11.91 1.61 -4.70
N THR A 172 -12.39 1.33 -3.49
CA THR A 172 -13.82 1.29 -3.16
C THR A 172 -14.26 2.56 -2.44
N TYR A 173 -13.30 3.31 -1.91
CA TYR A 173 -13.50 4.54 -1.14
C TYR A 173 -12.39 5.53 -1.41
N LEU A 174 -12.68 6.83 -1.34
CA LEU A 174 -11.69 7.90 -1.49
C LEU A 174 -11.64 8.79 -0.25
N LEU A 175 -10.44 9.25 0.07
CA LEU A 175 -10.13 10.21 1.11
C LEU A 175 -9.24 11.31 0.52
N PHE A 176 -9.69 12.55 0.56
CA PHE A 176 -8.97 13.69 0.03
C PHE A 176 -8.36 14.53 1.16
N ILE A 177 -7.05 14.73 1.07
CA ILE A 177 -6.28 15.51 2.05
C ILE A 177 -5.79 16.80 1.38
N GLN A 178 -6.02 17.94 2.04
CA GLN A 178 -5.48 19.23 1.65
C GLN A 178 -5.17 20.06 2.90
N GLY A 179 -4.03 20.77 2.88
CA GLY A 179 -3.63 21.60 4.02
C GLY A 179 -3.55 20.82 5.34
N SER A 180 -3.09 19.58 5.31
CA SER A 180 -3.00 18.66 6.46
C SER A 180 -4.36 18.31 7.11
N LYS A 181 -5.46 18.46 6.36
CA LYS A 181 -6.79 18.11 6.82
C LYS A 181 -7.49 17.22 5.80
N VAL A 182 -8.32 16.29 6.30
CA VAL A 182 -9.27 15.57 5.46
C VAL A 182 -10.38 16.52 5.12
N LEU A 183 -10.50 16.89 3.83
CA LEU A 183 -11.56 17.77 3.35
C LEU A 183 -12.86 17.01 3.10
N TRP A 184 -12.74 15.83 2.52
CA TRP A 184 -13.88 14.95 2.28
C TRP A 184 -13.42 13.49 2.18
N HIS A 185 -14.35 12.60 2.41
CA HIS A 185 -14.20 11.17 2.20
C HIS A 185 -15.54 10.60 1.73
N ARG A 186 -15.50 9.62 0.83
CA ARG A 186 -16.73 9.06 0.24
C ARG A 186 -16.49 7.73 -0.47
N PRO A 187 -17.54 6.92 -0.68
CA PRO A 187 -17.50 5.77 -1.57
C PRO A 187 -17.08 6.16 -2.98
N MET A 188 -16.52 5.22 -3.75
CA MET A 188 -16.15 5.42 -5.15
C MET A 188 -17.42 5.37 -6.01
N ASP A 189 -18.20 6.44 -5.99
CA ASP A 189 -19.44 6.66 -6.76
C ASP A 189 -19.22 7.62 -7.93
N GLY A 190 -20.28 7.95 -8.67
CA GLY A 190 -20.21 8.86 -9.82
C GLY A 190 -19.73 10.27 -9.48
N GLU A 191 -20.02 10.75 -8.26
CA GLU A 191 -19.55 12.07 -7.80
C GLU A 191 -18.06 12.01 -7.42
N ALA A 192 -17.61 10.93 -6.75
CA ALA A 192 -16.20 10.69 -6.47
C ALA A 192 -15.37 10.63 -7.76
N VAL A 193 -15.88 9.94 -8.80
CA VAL A 193 -15.25 9.88 -10.13
C VAL A 193 -15.14 11.27 -10.74
N SER A 194 -16.17 12.11 -10.63
CA SER A 194 -16.16 13.49 -11.17
C SER A 194 -15.15 14.38 -10.45
N LEU A 195 -15.07 14.28 -9.11
CA LEU A 195 -14.08 14.99 -8.28
C LEU A 195 -12.66 14.54 -8.60
N LEU A 196 -12.45 13.23 -8.79
CA LEU A 196 -11.15 12.66 -9.13
C LEU A 196 -10.68 13.15 -10.51
N ARG A 197 -11.57 13.19 -11.51
CA ARG A 197 -11.24 13.73 -12.83
C ARG A 197 -10.86 15.21 -12.76
N ALA A 198 -11.64 16.04 -12.05
CA ALA A 198 -11.31 17.44 -11.84
C ALA A 198 -9.94 17.62 -11.16
N PHE A 199 -9.66 16.82 -10.13
CA PHE A 199 -8.38 16.85 -9.43
C PHE A 199 -7.19 16.58 -10.37
N PHE A 200 -7.24 15.50 -11.17
CA PHE A 200 -6.15 15.15 -12.07
C PHE A 200 -6.02 16.08 -13.27
N SER A 201 -7.14 16.67 -13.78
CA SER A 201 -7.09 17.68 -14.84
C SER A 201 -6.36 18.95 -14.38
N HIS A 202 -6.67 19.46 -13.19
CA HIS A 202 -5.97 20.61 -12.64
C HIS A 202 -4.50 20.34 -12.31
N ALA A 203 -4.17 19.12 -11.88
CA ALA A 203 -2.78 18.73 -11.63
C ALA A 203 -1.95 18.69 -12.93
N GLN A 204 -2.53 18.28 -14.06
CA GLN A 204 -1.87 18.30 -15.36
C GLN A 204 -1.65 19.75 -15.87
N GLU A 205 -2.62 20.64 -15.71
CA GLU A 205 -2.48 22.06 -16.08
C GLU A 205 -1.40 22.76 -15.24
N ALA A 206 -1.34 22.51 -13.93
CA ALA A 206 -0.33 23.07 -13.04
C ALA A 206 1.08 22.51 -13.34
N GLY A 207 1.21 21.24 -13.76
CA GLY A 207 2.46 20.62 -14.20
C GLY A 207 2.95 21.17 -15.54
N ALA A 208 2.05 21.47 -16.47
CA ALA A 208 2.39 22.04 -17.78
C ALA A 208 2.93 23.48 -17.66
N VAL A 209 2.46 24.27 -16.70
CA VAL A 209 2.95 25.64 -16.45
C VAL A 209 4.37 25.63 -15.87
N ASN A 210 4.78 24.61 -15.12
CA ASN A 210 6.13 24.48 -14.53
C ASN A 210 7.17 23.90 -15.52
N ALA A 211 6.76 23.37 -16.67
CA ALA A 211 7.65 22.80 -17.68
C ALA A 211 8.07 23.81 -18.78
N SER A 212 7.65 25.07 -18.67
CA SER A 212 7.91 26.13 -19.67
C SER A 212 8.90 27.20 -19.20
N TRP A 213 9.91 26.80 -18.39
CA TRP A 213 11.06 27.66 -18.05
C TRP A 213 12.37 26.95 -18.31
#